data_bcb54ec7ff769aaadc71a042483ce10f
#
_entry.id   bcb54ec7ff769aaadc71a042483ce10f
#
_cell.length_a   1.000
_cell.length_b   1.000
_cell.length_c   1.000
_cell.angle_alpha   90.00
_cell.angle_beta   90.00
_cell.angle_gamma   90.00
#
_symmetry.space_group_name_H-M   'P 1'
#
loop_
_entity.id
_entity.type
_entity.pdbx_description
1 polymer ?
#
loop_
_entity_poly.entity_id
_entity_poly.type
_entity_poly.pdbx_seq_one_letter_code
_entity_poly.pdbx_strand_id
1 'polypeptide(L)'
;MGRCALEKFEIAGLTVEFETGDGLLLERSRPYLTSDDKKTDIKIELDDDFFMRRRQSYPMLTLDECRYVWTGEAFYLKLLEFNGFMLHSSCVCRGGNAYLFSARSGTGKSTHTHLWLSEFPDAYILNDDKPAIIINESGAVAYGTPFSGKNDESRNAAAPIRAVV
;
A
#
# COMPACT_ATOMS: atom_id res chain seq x y z
N MET A 1 6.74 -27.50 -7.95
CA MET A 1 6.61 -26.32 -7.08
C MET A 1 5.12 -26.12 -6.87
N GLY A 2 4.64 -26.22 -5.61
CA GLY A 2 3.23 -26.05 -5.30
C GLY A 2 2.82 -24.59 -5.61
N ARG A 3 1.68 -24.38 -6.27
CA ARG A 3 1.08 -23.06 -6.33
C ARG A 3 0.79 -22.62 -4.90
N CYS A 4 1.32 -21.47 -4.50
CA CYS A 4 0.84 -20.81 -3.28
C CYS A 4 -0.66 -20.52 -3.47
N ALA A 5 -1.42 -20.63 -2.39
CA ALA A 5 -2.85 -20.35 -2.46
C ALA A 5 -3.07 -18.85 -2.72
N LEU A 6 -4.07 -18.54 -3.54
CA LEU A 6 -4.60 -17.17 -3.63
C LEU A 6 -5.22 -16.82 -2.27
N GLU A 7 -4.83 -15.68 -1.73
CA GLU A 7 -5.31 -15.18 -0.46
C GLU A 7 -6.06 -13.86 -0.67
N LYS A 8 -6.98 -13.54 0.23
CA LYS A 8 -7.78 -12.32 0.16
C LYS A 8 -7.37 -11.32 1.24
N PHE A 9 -7.27 -10.09 0.83
CA PHE A 9 -6.84 -8.97 1.66
C PHE A 9 -7.85 -7.83 1.57
N GLU A 10 -8.11 -7.16 2.68
CA GLU A 10 -8.88 -5.92 2.69
C GLU A 10 -7.91 -4.74 2.58
N ILE A 11 -7.82 -4.16 1.38
CA ILE A 11 -6.93 -3.04 1.07
C ILE A 11 -7.75 -1.89 0.49
N ALA A 12 -7.65 -0.72 1.09
CA ALA A 12 -8.41 0.47 0.67
C ALA A 12 -9.94 0.25 0.67
N GLY A 13 -10.46 -0.57 1.58
CA GLY A 13 -11.88 -0.91 1.66
C GLY A 13 -12.37 -1.88 0.59
N LEU A 14 -11.46 -2.45 -0.22
CA LEU A 14 -11.74 -3.41 -1.27
C LEU A 14 -11.18 -4.79 -0.92
N THR A 15 -11.86 -5.85 -1.35
CA THR A 15 -11.35 -7.21 -1.25
C THR A 15 -10.44 -7.51 -2.45
N VAL A 16 -9.15 -7.61 -2.18
CA VAL A 16 -8.10 -7.83 -3.19
C VAL A 16 -7.57 -9.25 -3.05
N GLU A 17 -7.53 -9.98 -4.16
CA GLU A 17 -7.07 -11.38 -4.21
C GLU A 17 -5.78 -11.47 -5.02
N PHE A 18 -4.73 -12.02 -4.42
CA PHE A 18 -3.45 -12.28 -5.08
C PHE A 18 -2.64 -13.37 -4.38
N GLU A 19 -1.62 -13.86 -5.08
CA GLU A 19 -0.64 -14.82 -4.54
C GLU A 19 0.54 -14.08 -3.91
N THR A 20 0.83 -14.37 -2.64
CA THR A 20 1.88 -13.66 -1.87
C THR A 20 3.26 -14.30 -1.98
N GLY A 21 3.33 -15.61 -2.20
CA GLY A 21 4.55 -16.38 -1.93
C GLY A 21 4.83 -16.47 -0.42
N ASP A 22 6.10 -16.62 -0.06
CA ASP A 22 6.58 -16.84 1.32
C ASP A 22 7.53 -15.73 1.83
N GLY A 23 7.58 -14.58 1.14
CA GLY A 23 8.52 -13.50 1.43
C GLY A 23 7.88 -12.19 1.85
N LEU A 24 8.52 -11.09 1.42
CA LEU A 24 8.20 -9.71 1.78
C LEU A 24 6.71 -9.34 1.54
N LEU A 25 6.15 -9.80 0.40
CA LEU A 25 4.76 -9.51 0.06
C LEU A 25 3.80 -10.15 1.08
N LEU A 26 4.01 -11.40 1.47
CA LEU A 26 3.22 -12.07 2.50
C LEU A 26 3.35 -11.34 3.85
N GLU A 27 4.58 -11.05 4.27
CA GLU A 27 4.85 -10.41 5.55
C GLU A 27 4.09 -9.09 5.68
N ARG A 28 4.19 -8.23 4.68
CA ARG A 28 3.54 -6.90 4.67
C ARG A 28 2.02 -6.97 4.46
N SER A 29 1.53 -8.00 3.78
CA SER A 29 0.09 -8.18 3.55
C SER A 29 -0.66 -8.81 4.72
N ARG A 30 0.02 -9.47 5.66
CA ARG A 30 -0.62 -10.13 6.82
C ARG A 30 -1.59 -9.25 7.60
N PRO A 31 -1.30 -7.96 7.90
CA PRO A 31 -2.24 -7.08 8.62
C PRO A 31 -3.53 -6.79 7.86
N TYR A 32 -3.57 -7.13 6.58
CA TYR A 32 -4.70 -6.89 5.67
C TYR A 32 -5.50 -8.16 5.35
N LEU A 33 -5.10 -9.33 5.85
CA LEU A 33 -5.81 -10.60 5.62
C LEU A 33 -7.30 -10.46 5.98
N THR A 34 -8.16 -10.98 5.12
CA THR A 34 -9.60 -11.02 5.32
C THR A 34 -10.16 -12.40 5.06
N SER A 35 -11.46 -12.58 5.25
CA SER A 35 -12.14 -13.86 5.10
C SER A 35 -12.27 -14.28 3.63
N ASP A 36 -12.11 -15.57 3.35
CA ASP A 36 -12.19 -16.14 1.99
C ASP A 36 -13.60 -16.08 1.39
N ASP A 37 -14.65 -15.93 2.21
CA ASP A 37 -16.04 -15.85 1.76
C ASP A 37 -16.41 -14.47 1.18
N LYS A 38 -15.59 -13.44 1.38
CA LYS A 38 -15.82 -12.13 0.78
C LYS A 38 -15.73 -12.20 -0.76
N LYS A 39 -16.63 -11.48 -1.42
CA LYS A 39 -16.56 -11.31 -2.89
C LYS A 39 -15.31 -10.51 -3.25
N THR A 40 -14.53 -11.01 -4.19
CA THR A 40 -13.35 -10.34 -4.72
C THR A 40 -13.75 -9.13 -5.57
N ASP A 41 -13.21 -7.96 -5.24
CA ASP A 41 -13.35 -6.72 -6.03
C ASP A 41 -12.22 -6.60 -7.04
N ILE A 42 -10.99 -6.86 -6.61
CA ILE A 42 -9.78 -6.81 -7.44
C ILE A 42 -9.07 -8.16 -7.39
N LYS A 43 -8.84 -8.77 -8.56
CA LYS A 43 -7.99 -9.95 -8.70
C LYS A 43 -6.70 -9.59 -9.43
N ILE A 44 -5.54 -9.94 -8.84
CA ILE A 44 -4.22 -9.74 -9.41
C ILE A 44 -3.62 -11.10 -9.73
N GLU A 45 -3.41 -11.37 -11.01
CA GLU A 45 -2.85 -12.63 -11.52
C GLU A 45 -1.53 -12.32 -12.22
N LEU A 46 -0.43 -12.52 -11.50
CA LEU A 46 0.95 -12.37 -12.00
C LEU A 46 1.68 -13.70 -11.74
N ASP A 47 2.21 -14.30 -12.78
CA ASP A 47 2.90 -15.59 -12.71
C ASP A 47 4.41 -15.43 -12.44
N ASP A 48 5.06 -16.56 -12.13
CA ASP A 48 6.50 -16.59 -11.86
C ASP A 48 7.32 -16.16 -13.07
N ASP A 49 6.87 -16.48 -14.29
CA ASP A 49 7.56 -16.08 -15.51
C ASP A 49 7.55 -14.56 -15.69
N PHE A 50 6.44 -13.91 -15.30
CA PHE A 50 6.38 -12.45 -15.28
C PHE A 50 7.43 -11.87 -14.32
N PHE A 51 7.50 -12.35 -13.08
CA PHE A 51 8.45 -11.85 -12.09
C PHE A 51 9.90 -12.14 -12.47
N MET A 52 10.17 -13.29 -13.09
CA MET A 52 11.50 -13.64 -13.59
C MET A 52 11.96 -12.68 -14.70
N ARG A 53 11.08 -12.33 -15.65
CA ARG A 53 11.37 -11.31 -16.67
C ARG A 53 11.63 -9.94 -16.05
N ARG A 54 10.86 -9.55 -15.03
CA ARG A 54 11.09 -8.28 -14.32
C ARG A 54 12.44 -8.26 -13.64
N ARG A 55 12.80 -9.34 -12.94
CA ARG A 55 14.13 -9.45 -12.32
C ARG A 55 15.27 -9.34 -13.35
N GLN A 56 15.12 -9.91 -14.54
CA GLN A 56 16.12 -9.76 -15.61
C GLN A 56 16.28 -8.30 -16.04
N SER A 57 15.18 -7.54 -16.13
CA SER A 57 15.18 -6.13 -16.48
C SER A 57 15.69 -5.22 -15.35
N TYR A 58 15.56 -5.67 -14.10
CA TYR A 58 15.93 -4.92 -12.88
C TYR A 58 16.82 -5.80 -11.98
N PRO A 59 18.08 -6.07 -12.38
CA PRO A 59 18.95 -7.03 -11.70
C PRO A 59 19.36 -6.63 -10.28
N MET A 60 19.12 -5.36 -9.88
CA MET A 60 19.33 -4.87 -8.51
C MET A 60 18.24 -5.35 -7.54
N LEU A 61 17.12 -5.86 -8.03
CA LEU A 61 16.04 -6.38 -7.19
C LEU A 61 16.12 -7.90 -7.07
N THR A 62 15.81 -8.43 -5.91
CA THR A 62 15.56 -9.86 -5.71
C THR A 62 14.23 -10.26 -6.36
N LEU A 63 13.99 -11.56 -6.52
CA LEU A 63 12.70 -12.05 -7.03
C LEU A 63 11.55 -11.68 -6.08
N ASP A 64 11.79 -11.73 -4.79
CA ASP A 64 10.83 -11.37 -3.75
C ASP A 64 10.46 -9.87 -3.80
N GLU A 65 11.45 -9.00 -3.95
CA GLU A 65 11.20 -7.57 -4.18
C GLU A 65 10.45 -7.32 -5.50
N CYS A 66 10.72 -8.10 -6.54
CA CYS A 66 9.93 -8.03 -7.78
C CYS A 66 8.46 -8.38 -7.52
N ARG A 67 8.17 -9.47 -6.78
CA ARG A 67 6.79 -9.82 -6.41
C ARG A 67 6.10 -8.66 -5.67
N TYR A 68 6.76 -8.11 -4.67
CA TYR A 68 6.24 -7.00 -3.90
C TYR A 68 5.96 -5.75 -4.75
N VAL A 69 6.93 -5.30 -5.54
CA VAL A 69 6.83 -4.06 -6.33
C VAL A 69 5.74 -4.17 -7.39
N TRP A 70 5.74 -5.25 -8.19
CA TRP A 70 4.81 -5.36 -9.33
C TRP A 70 3.40 -5.79 -8.92
N THR A 71 3.21 -6.50 -7.82
CA THR A 71 1.88 -6.71 -7.25
C THR A 71 1.29 -5.38 -6.76
N GLY A 72 2.11 -4.52 -6.13
CA GLY A 72 1.70 -3.18 -5.75
C GLY A 72 1.35 -2.30 -6.95
N GLU A 73 2.16 -2.32 -8.01
CA GLU A 73 1.86 -1.60 -9.26
C GLU A 73 0.52 -2.07 -9.87
N ALA A 74 0.33 -3.38 -9.98
CA ALA A 74 -0.91 -3.95 -10.49
C ALA A 74 -2.14 -3.56 -9.65
N PHE A 75 -2.00 -3.54 -8.31
CA PHE A 75 -3.05 -3.07 -7.42
C PHE A 75 -3.42 -1.62 -7.73
N TYR A 76 -2.45 -0.70 -7.78
CA TYR A 76 -2.75 0.73 -8.01
C TYR A 76 -3.30 1.00 -9.40
N LEU A 77 -2.91 0.25 -10.42
CA LEU A 77 -3.51 0.36 -11.74
C LEU A 77 -4.99 -0.06 -11.73
N LYS A 78 -5.32 -1.15 -11.04
CA LYS A 78 -6.72 -1.60 -10.89
C LYS A 78 -7.54 -0.69 -9.97
N LEU A 79 -6.92 -0.04 -9.01
CA LEU A 79 -7.58 0.90 -8.11
C LEU A 79 -8.21 2.10 -8.84
N LEU A 80 -7.70 2.45 -10.04
CA LEU A 80 -8.28 3.49 -10.87
C LEU A 80 -9.75 3.20 -11.26
N GLU A 81 -10.13 1.93 -11.38
CA GLU A 81 -11.51 1.52 -11.67
C GLU A 81 -12.47 1.80 -10.50
N PHE A 82 -11.92 2.05 -9.30
CA PHE A 82 -12.64 2.34 -8.05
C PHE A 82 -12.50 3.80 -7.61
N ASN A 83 -12.25 4.72 -8.54
CA ASN A 83 -11.98 6.14 -8.29
C ASN A 83 -10.83 6.36 -7.30
N GLY A 84 -9.86 5.47 -7.30
CA GLY A 84 -8.71 5.49 -6.42
C GLY A 84 -7.39 5.62 -7.19
N PHE A 85 -6.37 6.10 -6.49
CA PHE A 85 -5.01 6.23 -7.03
C PHE A 85 -3.98 6.22 -5.89
N MET A 86 -2.71 6.10 -6.24
CA MET A 86 -1.59 6.26 -5.33
C MET A 86 -1.05 7.69 -5.39
N LEU A 87 -0.75 8.27 -4.23
CA LEU A 87 0.07 9.48 -4.14
C LEU A 87 1.40 9.14 -3.45
N HIS A 88 2.52 9.41 -4.12
CA HIS A 88 3.84 9.27 -3.50
C HIS A 88 4.03 10.33 -2.40
N SER A 89 3.70 9.95 -1.17
CA SER A 89 3.69 10.83 -0.01
C SER A 89 3.93 10.06 1.28
N SER A 90 4.38 10.74 2.31
CA SER A 90 4.30 10.24 3.68
C SER A 90 2.99 10.73 4.31
N CYS A 91 2.16 9.82 4.79
CA CYS A 91 0.85 10.10 5.34
C CYS A 91 0.82 9.87 6.84
N VAL A 92 0.60 10.95 7.60
CA VAL A 92 0.38 10.93 9.06
C VAL A 92 -1.07 11.24 9.36
N CYS A 93 -1.64 10.51 10.32
CA CYS A 93 -2.97 10.78 10.86
C CYS A 93 -2.89 11.41 12.24
N ARG A 94 -3.81 12.36 12.49
CA ARG A 94 -4.02 13.01 13.78
C ARG A 94 -5.44 13.51 13.91
N GLY A 95 -6.06 13.35 15.09
CA GLY A 95 -7.42 13.80 15.34
C GLY A 95 -8.45 13.24 14.34
N GLY A 96 -8.25 12.01 13.88
CA GLY A 96 -9.12 11.35 12.90
C GLY A 96 -8.96 11.82 11.44
N ASN A 97 -7.97 12.67 11.12
CA ASN A 97 -7.73 13.19 9.78
C ASN A 97 -6.35 12.78 9.26
N ALA A 98 -6.22 12.63 7.94
CA ALA A 98 -4.97 12.36 7.24
C ALA A 98 -4.33 13.64 6.68
N TYR A 99 -3.01 13.74 6.84
CA TYR A 99 -2.16 14.81 6.30
C TYR A 99 -1.07 14.16 5.45
N LEU A 100 -1.04 14.49 4.16
CA LEU A 100 -0.12 13.89 3.19
C LEU A 100 0.97 14.89 2.81
N PHE A 101 2.22 14.48 3.02
CA PHE A 101 3.39 15.27 2.64
C PHE A 101 4.00 14.69 1.36
N SER A 102 3.81 15.40 0.24
CA SER A 102 4.27 14.98 -1.08
C SER A 102 5.40 15.87 -1.57
N ALA A 103 6.54 15.27 -1.89
CA ALA A 103 7.70 15.96 -2.43
C ALA A 103 8.62 14.96 -3.14
N ARG A 104 9.68 15.43 -3.79
CA ARG A 104 10.70 14.57 -4.41
C ARG A 104 11.31 13.62 -3.38
N SER A 105 11.79 12.47 -3.84
CA SER A 105 12.52 11.54 -2.97
C SER A 105 13.73 12.24 -2.31
N GLY A 106 13.95 11.93 -1.02
CA GLY A 106 15.08 12.50 -0.27
C GLY A 106 14.85 13.91 0.30
N THR A 107 13.66 14.53 0.14
CA THR A 107 13.36 15.87 0.68
C THR A 107 13.05 15.88 2.18
N GLY A 108 12.99 14.71 2.83
CA GLY A 108 12.70 14.62 4.25
C GLY A 108 11.22 14.45 4.62
N LYS A 109 10.38 13.96 3.70
CA LYS A 109 8.95 13.67 3.99
C LYS A 109 8.76 12.82 5.23
N SER A 110 9.39 11.65 5.27
CA SER A 110 9.32 10.71 6.42
C SER A 110 9.90 11.34 7.69
N THR A 111 11.00 12.10 7.58
CA THR A 111 11.54 12.85 8.72
C THR A 111 10.52 13.84 9.28
N HIS A 112 9.82 14.56 8.39
CA HIS A 112 8.80 15.52 8.81
C HIS A 112 7.62 14.84 9.50
N THR A 113 7.12 13.73 8.97
CA THR A 113 6.02 13.00 9.60
C THR A 113 6.42 12.37 10.94
N HIS A 114 7.69 11.94 11.10
CA HIS A 114 8.20 11.48 12.39
C HIS A 114 8.30 12.59 13.44
N LEU A 115 8.52 13.85 13.04
CA LEU A 115 8.42 14.98 13.97
C LEU A 115 6.99 15.14 14.51
N TRP A 116 5.96 14.84 13.70
CA TRP A 116 4.58 14.81 14.17
C TRP A 116 4.36 13.75 15.24
N LEU A 117 4.97 12.56 15.11
CA LEU A 117 4.87 11.50 16.13
C LEU A 117 5.51 11.93 17.45
N SER A 118 6.58 12.72 17.39
CA SER A 118 7.27 13.21 18.58
C SER A 118 6.51 14.33 19.29
N GLU A 119 5.82 15.17 18.51
CA GLU A 119 5.12 16.37 19.02
C GLU A 119 3.68 16.04 19.45
N PHE A 120 3.01 15.09 18.78
CA PHE A 120 1.61 14.80 18.98
C PHE A 120 1.40 13.32 19.38
N PRO A 121 1.04 13.04 20.64
CA PRO A 121 0.88 11.67 21.15
C PRO A 121 -0.22 10.86 20.45
N ASP A 122 -1.19 11.53 19.83
CA ASP A 122 -2.30 10.91 19.07
C ASP A 122 -1.98 10.71 17.58
N ALA A 123 -0.79 11.13 17.13
CA ALA A 123 -0.39 10.95 15.74
C ALA A 123 0.12 9.53 15.46
N TYR A 124 -0.11 9.05 14.25
CA TYR A 124 0.45 7.80 13.74
C TYR A 124 0.68 7.87 12.24
N ILE A 125 1.66 7.10 11.74
CA ILE A 125 1.86 6.93 10.29
C ILE A 125 0.78 6.01 9.75
N LEU A 126 0.03 6.49 8.76
CA LEU A 126 -0.95 5.68 8.03
C LEU A 126 -0.26 4.86 6.93
N ASN A 127 0.61 5.50 6.15
CA ASN A 127 1.47 4.84 5.17
C ASN A 127 2.64 5.78 4.82
N ASP A 128 3.85 5.28 4.91
CA ASP A 128 5.03 6.01 4.45
C ASP A 128 5.42 5.51 3.06
N ASP A 129 5.19 6.33 2.03
CA ASP A 129 5.54 6.18 0.62
C ASP A 129 4.35 6.05 -0.35
N LYS A 130 3.38 5.15 -0.11
CA LYS A 130 2.33 4.84 -1.11
C LYS A 130 0.94 4.67 -0.50
N PRO A 131 0.37 5.66 0.22
CA PRO A 131 -1.04 5.59 0.61
C PRO A 131 -1.93 5.46 -0.63
N ALA A 132 -2.99 4.65 -0.53
CA ALA A 132 -4.06 4.67 -1.49
C ALA A 132 -5.02 5.82 -1.16
N ILE A 133 -5.51 6.50 -2.19
CA ILE A 133 -6.51 7.55 -2.04
C ILE A 133 -7.74 7.13 -2.84
N ILE A 134 -8.91 7.16 -2.22
CA ILE A 134 -10.19 6.97 -2.91
C ILE A 134 -10.99 8.26 -2.79
N ILE A 135 -11.55 8.70 -3.91
CA ILE A 135 -12.44 9.85 -3.98
C ILE A 135 -13.86 9.35 -4.09
N ASN A 136 -14.72 9.80 -3.17
CA ASN A 136 -16.15 9.51 -3.14
C ASN A 136 -16.96 10.79 -2.94
N GLU A 137 -18.30 10.67 -2.85
CA GLU A 137 -19.19 11.81 -2.69
C GLU A 137 -18.92 12.62 -1.41
N SER A 138 -18.39 12.01 -0.37
CA SER A 138 -18.06 12.67 0.91
C SER A 138 -16.65 13.29 0.93
N GLY A 139 -15.85 13.11 -0.12
CA GLY A 139 -14.51 13.66 -0.25
C GLY A 139 -13.43 12.62 -0.53
N ALA A 140 -12.19 12.98 -0.24
CA ALA A 140 -11.04 12.11 -0.43
C ALA A 140 -10.63 11.42 0.88
N VAL A 141 -10.43 10.11 0.83
CA VAL A 141 -10.00 9.28 1.97
C VAL A 141 -8.65 8.64 1.66
N ALA A 142 -7.71 8.76 2.59
CA ALA A 142 -6.44 8.07 2.52
C ALA A 142 -6.52 6.72 3.25
N TYR A 143 -5.87 5.71 2.69
CA TYR A 143 -5.80 4.36 3.23
C TYR A 143 -4.35 3.92 3.34
N GLY A 144 -4.03 3.23 4.45
CA GLY A 144 -2.82 2.45 4.52
C GLY A 144 -2.91 1.22 3.64
N THR A 145 -1.77 0.82 3.07
CA THR A 145 -1.66 -0.34 2.18
C THR A 145 -0.43 -1.17 2.55
N PRO A 146 -0.35 -2.44 2.16
CA PRO A 146 0.86 -3.24 2.35
C PRO A 146 2.08 -2.65 1.60
N PHE A 147 1.85 -1.78 0.63
CA PHE A 147 2.87 -1.20 -0.24
C PHE A 147 3.42 0.11 0.37
N SER A 148 4.19 -0.03 1.44
CA SER A 148 4.88 1.06 2.13
C SER A 148 6.34 1.20 1.67
N GLY A 149 7.03 2.22 2.13
CA GLY A 149 8.44 2.46 1.85
C GLY A 149 9.40 1.47 2.53
N LYS A 150 10.67 1.84 2.58
CA LYS A 150 11.74 0.99 3.14
C LYS A 150 11.55 0.68 4.62
N ASN A 151 10.96 1.59 5.38
CA ASN A 151 10.78 1.47 6.83
C ASN A 151 9.58 0.61 7.24
N ASP A 152 8.80 0.11 6.28
CA ASP A 152 7.60 -0.70 6.51
C ASP A 152 6.59 -0.06 7.46
N GLU A 153 6.40 1.23 7.35
CA GLU A 153 5.45 1.98 8.17
C GLU A 153 4.10 2.09 7.45
N SER A 154 3.19 1.21 7.84
CA SER A 154 1.81 1.20 7.34
C SER A 154 0.85 0.65 8.39
N ARG A 155 -0.41 1.05 8.29
CA ARG A 155 -1.51 0.52 9.09
C ARG A 155 -2.71 0.20 8.20
N ASN A 156 -3.37 -0.93 8.44
CA ASN A 156 -4.67 -1.21 7.84
C ASN A 156 -5.73 -0.32 8.50
N ALA A 157 -5.79 0.93 8.05
CA ALA A 157 -6.69 1.96 8.55
C ALA A 157 -7.00 2.97 7.42
N ALA A 158 -7.98 3.84 7.68
CA ALA A 158 -8.37 4.89 6.76
C ALA A 158 -8.67 6.19 7.52
N ALA A 159 -8.45 7.33 6.86
CA ALA A 159 -8.85 8.64 7.39
C ALA A 159 -9.19 9.62 6.27
N PRO A 160 -10.18 10.51 6.46
CA PRO A 160 -10.47 11.60 5.53
C PRO A 160 -9.25 12.51 5.39
N ILE A 161 -8.95 12.91 4.16
CA ILE A 161 -7.82 13.80 3.88
C ILE A 161 -8.17 15.23 4.28
N ARG A 162 -7.36 15.78 5.17
CA ARG A 162 -7.48 17.19 5.63
C ARG A 162 -6.62 18.11 4.80
N ALA A 163 -5.41 17.68 4.44
CA ALA A 163 -4.48 18.46 3.65
C ALA A 163 -3.50 17.60 2.86
N VAL A 164 -3.06 18.11 1.72
CA VAL A 164 -1.91 17.65 0.94
C VAL A 164 -0.92 18.80 0.87
N VAL A 165 0.34 18.55 1.24
CA VAL A 165 1.43 19.54 1.39
C VAL A 165 2.60 19.17 0.48
#